data_fd65a62d02916b547126b7f647d457e5
#
_entry.id   fd65a62d02916b547126b7f647d457e5
#
_cell.length_a   1.000
_cell.length_b   1.000
_cell.length_c   1.000
_cell.angle_alpha   90.00
_cell.angle_beta   90.00
_cell.angle_gamma   90.00
#
_symmetry.space_group_name_H-M   'P 1'
#
loop_
_entity.id
_entity.type
_entity.pdbx_description
1 polymer ?
#
loop_
_entity_poly.entity_id
_entity_poly.type
_entity_poly.pdbx_seq_one_letter_code
_entity_poly.pdbx_strand_id
1 'polypeptide(L)'
;MATKLNVELPADIFDVDTNVPLIHQVVVAQLAAARQGTHATKTRGDVRGGGRKPYKQKGTGRARQGSTRAPQFAGGGTVHGPQPRDYSQRTPKKMKAAALRGALSDRARAGRVHVVEGFVSGDAPSTKAALEALHAITAGRNALVVIERTDELTLLSLRNAAEVHILAVDQLNTYDVLVNDDTVFTQGAFDAFVAGPVTGKSAKAVASESEAEEN
;
A
#
# COMPACT_ATOMS: atom_id res chain seq x y z
N MET A 1 20.37 23.39 -5.93
CA MET A 1 19.71 22.64 -7.01
C MET A 1 19.99 21.17 -6.78
N ALA A 2 18.98 20.31 -6.88
CA ALA A 2 19.22 18.86 -6.78
C ALA A 2 20.12 18.42 -7.93
N THR A 3 21.23 17.79 -7.57
CA THR A 3 22.15 17.25 -8.56
C THR A 3 21.73 15.80 -8.83
N LYS A 4 21.33 15.51 -10.08
CA LYS A 4 21.10 14.13 -10.51
C LYS A 4 22.44 13.41 -10.48
N LEU A 5 22.49 12.33 -9.72
CA LEU A 5 23.68 11.49 -9.62
C LEU A 5 23.64 10.44 -10.73
N ASN A 6 24.77 10.24 -11.39
CA ASN A 6 24.92 9.16 -12.34
C ASN A 6 25.41 7.92 -11.59
N VAL A 7 24.47 7.16 -11.04
CA VAL A 7 24.75 5.95 -10.26
C VAL A 7 24.52 4.73 -11.13
N GLU A 8 25.40 3.76 -11.03
CA GLU A 8 25.23 2.47 -11.70
C GLU A 8 24.12 1.66 -11.00
N LEU A 9 23.09 1.27 -11.76
CA LEU A 9 21.97 0.50 -11.26
C LEU A 9 22.34 -0.99 -11.25
N PRO A 10 22.33 -1.71 -10.10
CA PRO A 10 22.62 -3.12 -10.02
C PRO A 10 21.66 -3.96 -10.87
N ALA A 11 22.19 -4.78 -11.77
CA ALA A 11 21.39 -5.56 -12.73
C ALA A 11 20.49 -6.62 -12.04
N ASP A 12 20.88 -7.14 -10.90
CA ASP A 12 20.10 -8.11 -10.11
C ASP A 12 18.82 -7.50 -9.50
N ILE A 13 18.69 -6.16 -9.48
CA ILE A 13 17.52 -5.44 -8.99
C ILE A 13 16.82 -4.70 -10.12
N PHE A 14 17.55 -4.04 -11.03
CA PHE A 14 17.02 -3.11 -12.01
C PHE A 14 17.04 -3.62 -13.46
N ASP A 15 17.52 -4.85 -13.70
CA ASP A 15 17.50 -5.47 -15.02
C ASP A 15 17.02 -6.93 -15.00
N VAL A 16 16.01 -7.20 -14.19
CA VAL A 16 15.34 -8.50 -14.07
C VAL A 16 14.20 -8.61 -15.08
N ASP A 17 13.96 -9.80 -15.63
CA ASP A 17 12.83 -10.07 -16.51
C ASP A 17 11.48 -9.74 -15.83
N THR A 18 10.65 -8.98 -16.55
CA THR A 18 9.37 -8.53 -16.04
C THR A 18 8.30 -9.59 -16.19
N ASN A 19 7.84 -10.18 -15.09
CA ASN A 19 6.75 -11.15 -15.06
C ASN A 19 5.41 -10.44 -14.78
N VAL A 20 4.68 -10.07 -15.82
CA VAL A 20 3.41 -9.34 -15.73
C VAL A 20 2.34 -10.08 -14.90
N PRO A 21 2.08 -11.39 -15.07
CA PRO A 21 1.15 -12.14 -14.21
C PRO A 21 1.49 -12.07 -12.73
N LEU A 22 2.79 -12.15 -12.37
CA LEU A 22 3.25 -12.04 -11.00
C LEU A 22 2.99 -10.65 -10.42
N ILE A 23 3.33 -9.61 -11.17
CA ILE A 23 3.08 -8.21 -10.80
C ILE A 23 1.59 -7.99 -10.58
N HIS A 24 0.74 -8.43 -11.51
CA HIS A 24 -0.71 -8.34 -11.39
C HIS A 24 -1.23 -9.01 -10.11
N GLN A 25 -0.80 -10.23 -9.82
CA GLN A 25 -1.23 -10.96 -8.62
C GLN A 25 -0.85 -10.22 -7.33
N VAL A 26 0.37 -9.66 -7.26
CA VAL A 26 0.85 -8.91 -6.09
C VAL A 26 0.08 -7.60 -5.93
N VAL A 27 -0.17 -6.86 -7.01
CA VAL A 27 -0.95 -5.60 -6.99
C VAL A 27 -2.39 -5.86 -6.57
N VAL A 28 -3.06 -6.89 -7.12
CA VAL A 28 -4.42 -7.26 -6.73
C VAL A 28 -4.48 -7.62 -5.24
N ALA A 29 -3.51 -8.38 -4.73
CA ALA A 29 -3.43 -8.73 -3.32
C ALA A 29 -3.24 -7.49 -2.43
N GLN A 30 -2.43 -6.53 -2.85
CA GLN A 30 -2.17 -5.28 -2.15
C GLN A 30 -3.43 -4.40 -2.10
N LEU A 31 -4.11 -4.21 -3.22
CA LEU A 31 -5.37 -3.45 -3.29
C LEU A 31 -6.51 -4.14 -2.51
N ALA A 32 -6.58 -5.47 -2.55
CA ALA A 32 -7.56 -6.22 -1.78
C ALA A 32 -7.34 -6.06 -0.27
N ALA A 33 -6.09 -6.03 0.21
CA ALA A 33 -5.76 -5.82 1.62
C ALA A 33 -6.17 -4.43 2.14
N ALA A 34 -6.23 -3.41 1.28
CA ALA A 34 -6.66 -2.06 1.64
C ALA A 34 -8.19 -1.94 1.86
N ARG A 35 -8.98 -2.94 1.45
CA ARG A 35 -10.43 -2.94 1.63
C ARG A 35 -10.79 -3.22 3.09
N GLN A 36 -11.55 -2.33 3.71
CA GLN A 36 -11.98 -2.48 5.10
C GLN A 36 -12.96 -3.64 5.34
N GLY A 37 -13.79 -3.99 4.36
CA GLY A 37 -14.71 -5.10 4.43
C GLY A 37 -15.81 -4.98 5.51
N THR A 38 -16.18 -3.76 5.90
CA THR A 38 -17.09 -3.47 7.03
C THR A 38 -18.58 -3.52 6.66
N HIS A 39 -18.92 -3.88 5.42
CA HIS A 39 -20.30 -4.02 5.00
C HIS A 39 -21.02 -5.13 5.77
N ALA A 40 -22.22 -4.85 6.23
CA ALA A 40 -23.04 -5.80 7.00
C ALA A 40 -24.51 -5.66 6.67
N THR A 41 -25.24 -6.77 6.75
CA THR A 41 -26.70 -6.80 6.72
C THR A 41 -27.21 -7.57 7.91
N LYS A 42 -28.38 -7.19 8.42
CA LYS A 42 -29.01 -7.90 9.54
C LYS A 42 -29.64 -9.19 9.06
N THR A 43 -29.21 -10.30 9.63
CA THR A 43 -29.87 -11.61 9.50
C THR A 43 -31.18 -11.62 10.31
N ARG A 44 -31.98 -12.66 10.12
CA ARG A 44 -33.24 -12.80 10.91
C ARG A 44 -32.98 -12.85 12.42
N GLY A 45 -31.80 -13.22 12.86
CA GLY A 45 -31.39 -13.21 14.27
C GLY A 45 -31.18 -11.79 14.81
N ASP A 46 -30.62 -10.91 13.96
CA ASP A 46 -30.20 -9.55 14.34
C ASP A 46 -31.32 -8.51 14.25
N VAL A 47 -32.39 -8.83 13.51
CA VAL A 47 -33.55 -7.94 13.39
C VAL A 47 -34.37 -7.96 14.68
N ARG A 48 -34.74 -6.77 15.19
CA ARG A 48 -35.53 -6.65 16.40
C ARG A 48 -36.97 -7.15 16.15
N GLY A 49 -37.54 -7.89 17.11
CA GLY A 49 -38.93 -8.37 17.10
C GLY A 49 -39.05 -9.88 16.91
N GLY A 50 -40.23 -10.37 16.59
CA GLY A 50 -40.51 -11.75 16.20
C GLY A 50 -40.21 -12.84 17.24
N GLY A 51 -40.18 -12.52 18.53
CA GLY A 51 -39.95 -13.50 19.61
C GLY A 51 -41.08 -14.52 19.78
N ARG A 52 -42.31 -14.18 19.35
CA ARG A 52 -43.48 -15.06 19.42
C ARG A 52 -43.85 -15.58 18.04
N LYS A 53 -44.24 -16.85 17.96
CA LYS A 53 -44.80 -17.45 16.74
C LYS A 53 -46.08 -16.69 16.33
N PRO A 54 -46.24 -16.27 15.05
CA PRO A 54 -47.38 -15.45 14.64
C PRO A 54 -48.75 -16.09 14.86
N TYR A 55 -48.85 -17.40 14.63
CA TYR A 55 -50.09 -18.19 14.81
C TYR A 55 -49.78 -19.68 14.99
N LYS A 56 -50.81 -20.46 15.32
CA LYS A 56 -50.71 -21.92 15.55
C LYS A 56 -50.20 -22.65 14.30
N GLN A 57 -49.53 -23.79 14.50
CA GLN A 57 -48.92 -24.60 13.46
C GLN A 57 -49.93 -25.17 12.45
N LYS A 58 -51.16 -25.47 12.90
CA LYS A 58 -52.26 -26.03 12.11
C LYS A 58 -53.58 -25.35 12.46
N GLY A 59 -54.63 -25.50 11.64
CA GLY A 59 -55.97 -25.02 11.91
C GLY A 59 -56.22 -23.54 11.55
N THR A 60 -55.29 -22.87 10.82
CA THR A 60 -55.44 -21.46 10.43
C THR A 60 -55.74 -21.23 8.98
N GLY A 61 -55.73 -22.25 8.14
CA GLY A 61 -55.84 -22.13 6.65
C GLY A 61 -54.70 -21.37 5.98
N ARG A 62 -53.67 -20.91 6.72
CA ARG A 62 -52.53 -20.11 6.24
C ARG A 62 -51.26 -20.94 6.13
N ALA A 63 -50.29 -20.46 5.32
CA ALA A 63 -48.96 -21.04 5.26
C ALA A 63 -48.28 -20.98 6.62
N ARG A 64 -47.54 -22.03 7.00
CA ARG A 64 -46.84 -22.11 8.28
C ARG A 64 -45.75 -21.06 8.40
N GLN A 65 -45.76 -20.31 9.52
CA GLN A 65 -44.76 -19.28 9.80
C GLN A 65 -44.17 -19.46 11.21
N GLY A 66 -42.84 -19.36 11.30
CA GLY A 66 -42.12 -19.46 12.57
C GLY A 66 -41.83 -18.14 13.23
N SER A 67 -41.62 -17.08 12.44
CA SER A 67 -41.24 -15.76 12.91
C SER A 67 -41.62 -14.69 11.89
N THR A 68 -42.00 -13.49 12.35
CA THR A 68 -42.22 -12.32 11.53
C THR A 68 -40.92 -11.66 11.04
N ARG A 69 -39.77 -12.08 11.54
CA ARG A 69 -38.44 -11.64 11.09
C ARG A 69 -37.89 -12.46 9.92
N ALA A 70 -38.65 -13.43 9.42
CA ALA A 70 -38.24 -14.24 8.29
C ALA A 70 -38.12 -13.36 7.02
N PRO A 71 -37.23 -13.69 6.08
CA PRO A 71 -36.89 -12.80 4.96
C PRO A 71 -38.04 -12.51 4.01
N GLN A 72 -39.08 -13.33 3.98
CA GLN A 72 -40.29 -13.11 3.18
C GLN A 72 -41.21 -11.99 3.74
N PHE A 73 -40.99 -11.55 4.97
CA PHE A 73 -41.77 -10.47 5.58
C PHE A 73 -41.10 -9.11 5.38
N ALA A 74 -41.90 -8.07 5.18
CA ALA A 74 -41.42 -6.70 5.18
C ALA A 74 -40.75 -6.38 6.53
N GLY A 75 -39.53 -5.85 6.47
CA GLY A 75 -38.69 -5.63 7.66
C GLY A 75 -38.04 -6.90 8.23
N GLY A 76 -38.16 -8.03 7.55
CA GLY A 76 -37.44 -9.25 7.93
C GLY A 76 -35.92 -9.19 7.63
N GLY A 77 -35.20 -10.20 8.08
CA GLY A 77 -33.75 -10.29 7.87
C GLY A 77 -33.36 -10.67 6.44
N THR A 78 -32.17 -10.32 6.03
CA THR A 78 -31.59 -10.70 4.75
C THR A 78 -30.96 -12.10 4.84
N VAL A 79 -31.21 -12.98 3.84
CA VAL A 79 -30.72 -14.36 3.88
C VAL A 79 -29.24 -14.47 3.54
N HIS A 80 -28.83 -13.92 2.41
CA HIS A 80 -27.48 -14.00 1.84
C HIS A 80 -26.86 -12.61 1.64
N GLY A 81 -27.13 -11.70 2.57
CA GLY A 81 -26.54 -10.36 2.51
C GLY A 81 -25.04 -10.37 2.85
N PRO A 82 -24.34 -9.29 2.50
CA PRO A 82 -22.94 -9.15 2.83
C PRO A 82 -22.72 -9.17 4.34
N GLN A 83 -21.67 -9.84 4.76
CA GLN A 83 -21.17 -9.86 6.13
C GLN A 83 -19.76 -9.33 6.18
N PRO A 84 -19.32 -8.70 7.29
CA PRO A 84 -17.95 -8.25 7.42
C PRO A 84 -16.96 -9.38 7.19
N ARG A 85 -15.96 -9.13 6.34
CA ARG A 85 -14.91 -10.11 6.06
C ARG A 85 -13.59 -9.43 5.74
N ASP A 86 -12.51 -10.15 5.98
CA ASP A 86 -11.18 -9.78 5.50
C ASP A 86 -11.04 -10.13 4.01
N TYR A 87 -10.43 -9.20 3.25
CA TYR A 87 -10.13 -9.36 1.84
C TYR A 87 -8.64 -9.60 1.58
N SER A 88 -7.82 -9.68 2.63
CA SER A 88 -6.39 -9.88 2.46
C SER A 88 -6.07 -11.18 1.74
N GLN A 89 -5.08 -11.12 0.84
CA GLN A 89 -4.60 -12.27 0.08
C GLN A 89 -3.15 -12.55 0.47
N ARG A 90 -2.90 -13.71 1.07
CA ARG A 90 -1.55 -14.09 1.48
C ARG A 90 -0.66 -14.32 0.26
N THR A 91 0.37 -13.49 0.11
CA THR A 91 1.38 -13.59 -0.94
C THR A 91 2.75 -13.90 -0.33
N PRO A 92 3.49 -14.91 -0.82
CA PRO A 92 4.85 -15.23 -0.35
C PRO A 92 5.79 -14.03 -0.47
N LYS A 93 6.71 -13.85 0.50
CA LYS A 93 7.67 -12.74 0.49
C LYS A 93 8.53 -12.71 -0.79
N LYS A 94 8.96 -13.87 -1.28
CA LYS A 94 9.76 -13.99 -2.53
C LYS A 94 9.00 -13.48 -3.75
N MET A 95 7.68 -13.72 -3.83
CA MET A 95 6.84 -13.21 -4.92
C MET A 95 6.73 -11.69 -4.87
N LYS A 96 6.53 -11.10 -3.68
CA LYS A 96 6.49 -9.65 -3.51
C LYS A 96 7.80 -8.99 -3.94
N ALA A 97 8.94 -9.55 -3.52
CA ALA A 97 10.26 -9.04 -3.89
C ALA A 97 10.52 -9.15 -5.40
N ALA A 98 10.19 -10.28 -6.03
CA ALA A 98 10.34 -10.45 -7.47
C ALA A 98 9.42 -9.51 -8.28
N ALA A 99 8.19 -9.27 -7.83
CA ALA A 99 7.28 -8.32 -8.47
C ALA A 99 7.80 -6.88 -8.38
N LEU A 100 8.33 -6.47 -7.22
CA LEU A 100 8.92 -5.14 -7.05
C LEU A 100 10.15 -4.95 -7.95
N ARG A 101 11.08 -5.91 -7.98
CA ARG A 101 12.26 -5.86 -8.86
C ARG A 101 11.84 -5.78 -10.34
N GLY A 102 10.86 -6.58 -10.77
CA GLY A 102 10.33 -6.52 -12.13
C GLY A 102 9.71 -5.16 -12.49
N ALA A 103 8.98 -4.53 -11.58
CA ALA A 103 8.42 -3.19 -11.78
C ALA A 103 9.51 -2.11 -11.85
N LEU A 104 10.52 -2.17 -10.97
CA LEU A 104 11.66 -1.25 -11.01
C LEU A 104 12.51 -1.44 -12.28
N SER A 105 12.69 -2.68 -12.73
CA SER A 105 13.42 -2.99 -13.97
C SER A 105 12.72 -2.41 -15.20
N ASP A 106 11.39 -2.47 -15.26
CA ASP A 106 10.61 -1.84 -16.32
C ASP A 106 10.82 -0.32 -16.34
N ARG A 107 10.75 0.33 -15.17
CA ARG A 107 11.03 1.76 -15.03
C ARG A 107 12.47 2.13 -15.37
N ALA A 108 13.44 1.31 -14.97
CA ALA A 108 14.85 1.53 -15.27
C ALA A 108 15.15 1.44 -16.79
N ARG A 109 14.59 0.44 -17.49
CA ARG A 109 14.70 0.30 -18.95
C ARG A 109 14.06 1.49 -19.68
N ALA A 110 12.99 2.07 -19.13
CA ALA A 110 12.38 3.28 -19.65
C ALA A 110 13.15 4.58 -19.32
N GLY A 111 14.26 4.50 -18.57
CA GLY A 111 15.03 5.66 -18.12
C GLY A 111 14.35 6.52 -17.04
N ARG A 112 13.36 5.93 -16.31
CA ARG A 112 12.51 6.61 -15.33
C ARG A 112 12.87 6.33 -13.87
N VAL A 113 14.09 5.84 -13.63
CA VAL A 113 14.67 5.73 -12.29
C VAL A 113 15.77 6.75 -12.14
N HIS A 114 15.69 7.58 -11.12
CA HIS A 114 16.61 8.68 -10.89
C HIS A 114 17.15 8.60 -9.47
N VAL A 115 18.41 8.98 -9.28
CA VAL A 115 19.03 9.11 -7.96
C VAL A 115 19.50 10.53 -7.79
N VAL A 116 19.22 11.14 -6.64
CA VAL A 116 19.57 12.53 -6.32
C VAL A 116 20.29 12.58 -4.98
N GLU A 117 21.17 13.55 -4.81
CA GLU A 117 21.84 13.79 -3.53
C GLU A 117 20.83 14.27 -2.47
N GLY A 118 19.92 15.18 -2.85
CA GLY A 118 18.86 15.75 -2.03
C GLY A 118 18.02 16.75 -2.82
N PHE A 119 16.87 17.13 -2.28
CA PHE A 119 15.93 18.04 -2.96
C PHE A 119 16.07 19.50 -2.51
N VAL A 120 16.55 19.74 -1.31
CA VAL A 120 16.67 21.08 -0.70
C VAL A 120 18.09 21.27 -0.20
N SER A 121 18.65 22.42 -0.48
CA SER A 121 19.96 22.83 0.03
C SER A 121 19.75 23.76 1.25
N GLY A 122 20.24 23.37 2.42
CA GLY A 122 20.10 24.13 3.68
C GLY A 122 19.21 23.43 4.71
N ASP A 123 19.00 24.06 5.87
CA ASP A 123 18.35 23.46 7.05
C ASP A 123 16.83 23.74 7.13
N ALA A 124 16.28 24.53 6.19
CA ALA A 124 14.86 24.89 6.21
C ALA A 124 14.10 24.23 5.06
N PRO A 125 12.90 23.65 5.34
CA PRO A 125 12.09 23.07 4.28
C PRO A 125 11.60 24.11 3.29
N SER A 126 11.62 23.78 1.98
CA SER A 126 11.19 24.67 0.91
C SER A 126 10.51 23.88 -0.20
N THR A 127 9.18 23.98 -0.27
CA THR A 127 8.37 23.29 -1.30
C THR A 127 8.73 23.79 -2.71
N LYS A 128 8.94 25.10 -2.86
CA LYS A 128 9.28 25.70 -4.17
C LYS A 128 10.60 25.14 -4.70
N ALA A 129 11.66 25.16 -3.88
CA ALA A 129 12.97 24.66 -4.28
C ALA A 129 12.95 23.16 -4.59
N ALA A 130 12.23 22.39 -3.78
CA ALA A 130 12.10 20.96 -3.96
C ALA A 130 11.33 20.59 -5.24
N LEU A 131 10.25 21.30 -5.58
CA LEU A 131 9.52 21.10 -6.83
C LEU A 131 10.32 21.53 -8.06
N GLU A 132 11.00 22.65 -8.02
CA GLU A 132 11.90 23.07 -9.09
C GLU A 132 13.00 22.05 -9.35
N ALA A 133 13.55 21.48 -8.28
CA ALA A 133 14.55 20.42 -8.35
C ALA A 133 13.98 19.12 -8.95
N LEU A 134 12.77 18.74 -8.58
CA LEU A 134 12.07 17.56 -9.08
C LEU A 134 11.76 17.71 -10.58
N HIS A 135 11.15 18.82 -10.99
CA HIS A 135 10.78 19.08 -12.39
C HIS A 135 11.99 19.19 -13.34
N ALA A 136 13.16 19.51 -12.80
CA ALA A 136 14.40 19.49 -13.59
C ALA A 136 14.87 18.06 -13.92
N ILE A 137 14.41 17.05 -13.15
CA ILE A 137 14.87 15.66 -13.24
C ILE A 137 13.83 14.79 -13.92
N THR A 138 12.55 14.99 -13.58
CA THR A 138 11.44 14.18 -14.05
C THR A 138 10.68 14.86 -15.16
N ALA A 139 10.32 14.13 -16.20
CA ALA A 139 9.45 14.59 -17.29
C ALA A 139 7.99 14.11 -17.12
N GLY A 140 7.75 13.17 -16.19
CA GLY A 140 6.45 12.60 -15.92
C GLY A 140 5.55 13.51 -15.09
N ARG A 141 4.24 13.21 -15.09
CA ARG A 141 3.24 13.98 -14.34
C ARG A 141 3.26 13.64 -12.84
N ASN A 142 3.49 12.37 -12.51
CA ASN A 142 3.48 11.88 -11.13
C ASN A 142 4.85 11.27 -10.80
N ALA A 143 5.42 11.68 -9.68
CA ALA A 143 6.70 11.20 -9.21
C ALA A 143 6.58 10.46 -7.87
N LEU A 144 7.19 9.28 -7.79
CA LEU A 144 7.42 8.58 -6.55
C LEU A 144 8.78 8.98 -5.99
N VAL A 145 8.81 9.63 -4.85
CA VAL A 145 10.03 10.01 -4.15
C VAL A 145 10.28 9.06 -2.99
N VAL A 146 11.40 8.36 -3.05
CA VAL A 146 11.82 7.38 -2.02
C VAL A 146 12.92 7.99 -1.17
N ILE A 147 12.64 8.10 0.14
CA ILE A 147 13.51 8.75 1.12
C ILE A 147 13.88 7.81 2.25
N GLU A 148 14.88 8.17 3.03
CA GLU A 148 15.12 7.56 4.34
C GLU A 148 14.09 8.06 5.36
N ARG A 149 13.81 7.28 6.41
CA ARG A 149 12.90 7.69 7.49
C ARG A 149 13.39 8.92 8.26
N THR A 150 14.69 9.14 8.27
CA THR A 150 15.36 10.25 8.94
C THR A 150 15.34 11.54 8.14
N ASP A 151 14.99 11.50 6.86
CA ASP A 151 14.96 12.68 5.98
C ASP A 151 13.64 13.48 6.14
N GLU A 152 13.52 14.15 7.28
CA GLU A 152 12.36 15.02 7.56
C GLU A 152 12.34 16.27 6.66
N LEU A 153 13.49 16.75 6.21
CA LEU A 153 13.60 17.95 5.40
C LEU A 153 12.92 17.76 4.04
N THR A 154 13.24 16.65 3.35
CA THR A 154 12.58 16.30 2.07
C THR A 154 11.10 16.01 2.27
N LEU A 155 10.73 15.28 3.34
CA LEU A 155 9.34 14.98 3.66
C LEU A 155 8.50 16.26 3.83
N LEU A 156 8.95 17.19 4.65
CA LEU A 156 8.25 18.45 4.91
C LEU A 156 8.17 19.35 3.66
N SER A 157 9.19 19.29 2.80
CA SER A 157 9.26 20.10 1.58
C SER A 157 8.30 19.60 0.49
N LEU A 158 8.10 18.30 0.34
CA LEU A 158 7.34 17.71 -0.77
C LEU A 158 5.95 17.18 -0.39
N ARG A 159 5.64 16.94 0.90
CA ARG A 159 4.39 16.29 1.32
C ARG A 159 3.10 16.98 0.86
N ASN A 160 3.13 18.29 0.59
CA ASN A 160 1.97 19.05 0.15
C ASN A 160 1.80 19.09 -1.37
N ALA A 161 2.76 18.55 -2.13
CA ALA A 161 2.69 18.53 -3.59
C ALA A 161 1.79 17.38 -4.05
N ALA A 162 0.74 17.69 -4.81
CA ALA A 162 -0.25 16.70 -5.25
C ALA A 162 0.29 15.71 -6.30
N GLU A 163 1.33 16.08 -7.00
CA GLU A 163 2.02 15.30 -8.04
C GLU A 163 3.11 14.38 -7.48
N VAL A 164 3.40 14.47 -6.17
CA VAL A 164 4.47 13.73 -5.53
C VAL A 164 3.90 12.75 -4.52
N HIS A 165 4.26 11.49 -4.66
CA HIS A 165 4.03 10.47 -3.65
C HIS A 165 5.34 10.15 -2.94
N ILE A 166 5.38 10.31 -1.61
CA ILE A 166 6.60 10.11 -0.84
C ILE A 166 6.48 8.82 -0.04
N LEU A 167 7.51 7.99 -0.11
CA LEU A 167 7.62 6.75 0.66
C LEU A 167 8.99 6.62 1.32
N ALA A 168 8.99 6.05 2.51
CA ALA A 168 10.23 5.56 3.09
C ALA A 168 10.70 4.29 2.36
N VAL A 169 12.02 4.09 2.25
CA VAL A 169 12.62 2.97 1.51
C VAL A 169 12.10 1.59 1.92
N ASP A 170 11.81 1.39 3.20
CA ASP A 170 11.28 0.14 3.75
C ASP A 170 9.78 -0.10 3.44
N GLN A 171 9.07 0.93 2.99
CA GLN A 171 7.66 0.88 2.57
C GLN A 171 7.47 0.78 1.06
N LEU A 172 8.57 0.81 0.29
CA LEU A 172 8.53 0.72 -1.16
C LEU A 172 7.82 -0.55 -1.62
N ASN A 173 6.85 -0.39 -2.50
CA ASN A 173 6.00 -1.49 -2.95
C ASN A 173 5.70 -1.41 -4.45
N THR A 174 5.23 -2.52 -5.02
CA THR A 174 5.01 -2.66 -6.45
C THR A 174 3.92 -1.73 -6.99
N TYR A 175 2.85 -1.51 -6.22
CA TYR A 175 1.73 -0.66 -6.66
C TYR A 175 2.16 0.78 -6.85
N ASP A 176 2.88 1.36 -5.87
CA ASP A 176 3.29 2.76 -5.92
C ASP A 176 4.32 3.02 -7.04
N VAL A 177 5.21 2.07 -7.32
CA VAL A 177 6.13 2.15 -8.48
C VAL A 177 5.37 2.17 -9.81
N LEU A 178 4.27 1.41 -9.92
CA LEU A 178 3.49 1.34 -11.17
C LEU A 178 2.54 2.51 -11.37
N VAL A 179 2.00 3.08 -10.30
CA VAL A 179 1.06 4.21 -10.39
C VAL A 179 1.77 5.50 -10.79
N ASN A 180 3.03 5.68 -10.35
CA ASN A 180 3.82 6.85 -10.66
C ASN A 180 4.61 6.68 -11.97
N ASP A 181 4.87 7.79 -12.64
CA ASP A 181 5.62 7.81 -13.91
C ASP A 181 7.12 7.61 -13.68
N ASP A 182 7.68 8.38 -12.76
CA ASP A 182 9.10 8.38 -12.43
C ASP A 182 9.32 7.96 -10.97
N THR A 183 10.42 7.26 -10.70
CA THR A 183 10.86 6.90 -9.34
C THR A 183 12.18 7.61 -9.05
N VAL A 184 12.18 8.45 -8.03
CA VAL A 184 13.34 9.26 -7.62
C VAL A 184 13.78 8.82 -6.22
N PHE A 185 15.01 8.35 -6.10
CA PHE A 185 15.61 7.99 -4.83
C PHE A 185 16.52 9.12 -4.33
N THR A 186 16.50 9.41 -3.02
CA THR A 186 17.64 10.07 -2.40
C THR A 186 18.81 9.09 -2.33
N GLN A 187 20.06 9.59 -2.33
CA GLN A 187 21.23 8.71 -2.35
C GLN A 187 21.23 7.72 -1.19
N GLY A 188 20.97 8.18 0.04
CA GLY A 188 20.91 7.31 1.21
C GLY A 188 19.80 6.26 1.12
N ALA A 189 18.61 6.63 0.60
CA ALA A 189 17.52 5.67 0.36
C ALA A 189 17.89 4.64 -0.72
N PHE A 190 18.63 5.05 -1.77
CA PHE A 190 19.09 4.14 -2.80
C PHE A 190 20.09 3.13 -2.23
N ASP A 191 21.09 3.60 -1.49
CA ASP A 191 22.11 2.75 -0.87
C ASP A 191 21.48 1.76 0.13
N ALA A 192 20.53 2.24 0.95
CA ALA A 192 19.76 1.39 1.88
C ALA A 192 18.91 0.34 1.13
N PHE A 193 18.31 0.70 0.00
CA PHE A 193 17.53 -0.24 -0.82
C PHE A 193 18.41 -1.32 -1.45
N VAL A 194 19.55 -0.96 -2.00
CA VAL A 194 20.52 -1.88 -2.61
C VAL A 194 21.14 -2.81 -1.56
N ALA A 195 21.48 -2.30 -0.39
CA ALA A 195 21.98 -3.10 0.72
C ALA A 195 20.96 -4.15 1.20
N GLY A 196 19.66 -3.87 0.97
CA GLY A 196 18.56 -4.75 1.36
C GLY A 196 18.29 -4.76 2.87
N PRO A 197 17.21 -5.44 3.30
CA PRO A 197 16.82 -5.46 4.70
C PRO A 197 17.84 -6.20 5.56
N VAL A 198 18.13 -5.67 6.73
CA VAL A 198 18.93 -6.37 7.74
C VAL A 198 18.27 -7.70 8.10
N THR A 199 19.00 -8.80 7.94
CA THR A 199 18.47 -10.16 8.15
C THR A 199 19.20 -10.87 9.29
N GLY A 200 18.50 -11.81 9.95
CA GLY A 200 19.07 -12.67 10.98
C GLY A 200 19.08 -12.07 12.38
N LYS A 201 20.06 -12.47 13.20
CA LYS A 201 20.18 -12.06 14.61
C LYS A 201 20.47 -10.55 14.78
N SER A 202 21.13 -9.95 13.81
CA SER A 202 21.45 -8.52 13.79
C SER A 202 20.20 -7.62 13.76
N ALA A 203 19.12 -8.05 13.09
CA ALA A 203 17.87 -7.28 13.06
C ALA A 203 17.20 -7.13 14.44
N LYS A 204 17.34 -8.16 15.30
CA LYS A 204 16.82 -8.11 16.68
C LYS A 204 17.69 -7.25 17.61
N ALA A 205 18.99 -7.23 17.36
CA ALA A 205 19.92 -6.41 18.16
C ALA A 205 19.69 -4.92 17.92
N VAL A 206 19.50 -4.51 16.66
CA VAL A 206 19.23 -3.10 16.31
C VAL A 206 17.90 -2.62 16.92
N ALA A 207 16.84 -3.44 16.91
CA ALA A 207 15.57 -3.09 17.54
C ALA A 207 15.68 -2.93 19.07
N SER A 208 16.49 -3.76 19.72
CA SER A 208 16.70 -3.67 21.18
C SER A 208 17.57 -2.48 21.60
N GLU A 209 18.47 -2.03 20.74
CA GLU A 209 19.31 -0.83 21.01
C GLU A 209 18.48 0.46 20.90
N SER A 210 17.57 0.56 19.92
CA SER A 210 16.68 1.72 19.78
C SER A 210 15.69 1.87 20.95
N GLU A 211 15.23 0.75 21.54
CA GLU A 211 14.37 0.77 22.72
C GLU A 211 15.14 1.13 24.02
N ALA A 212 16.45 0.93 24.05
CA ALA A 212 17.29 1.24 25.20
C ALA A 212 17.72 2.71 25.25
N GLU A 213 17.73 3.42 24.12
CA GLU A 213 18.04 4.84 24.05
C GLU A 213 16.83 5.75 24.37
N GLU A 214 15.59 5.21 24.35
CA GLU A 214 14.37 5.95 24.71
C GLU A 214 13.95 5.82 26.20
N ASN A 215 14.68 5.12 27.06
CA ASN A 215 14.48 5.01 28.49
C ASN A 215 15.66 5.62 29.27
#